data_ac1a9aebe819aefdf864f77ee859be82
#
_entry.id   ac1a9aebe819aefdf864f77ee859be82
#
_cell.length_a   1.000
_cell.length_b   1.000
_cell.length_c   1.000
_cell.angle_alpha   90.00
_cell.angle_beta   90.00
_cell.angle_gamma   90.00
#
_symmetry.space_group_name_H-M   'P 1'
#
loop_
_entity.id
_entity.type
_entity.pdbx_description
1 polymer ?
#
loop_
_entity_poly.entity_id
_entity_poly.type
_entity_poly.pdbx_seq_one_letter_code
_entity_poly.pdbx_strand_id
1 'polypeptide(L)'
;MTGVKTNIVTAVEIEKRPGQDSPNFKPLIETTAQNFTIKEVPADKAYLSHDNLALVEGLGATAFIPYKSNSQPGEAGSIWEKMFLYYSLRREEFLLHYHQRSNVESTFWMVQSKFNPFVRSKTDTAMKNEVLCKFLCHNIVVIHQSQIELKIAPVFWPNEPAVLPFAMPG
;
A
#
# COMPACT_ATOMS: atom_id res chain seq x y z
N MET A 1 2.40 3.22 1.04
CA MET A 1 1.44 2.20 0.56
C MET A 1 2.19 1.05 -0.09
N THR A 2 1.68 -0.17 0.00
CA THR A 2 2.42 -1.37 -0.44
C THR A 2 1.45 -2.35 -1.09
N GLY A 3 1.88 -2.98 -2.19
CA GLY A 3 1.11 -4.04 -2.84
C GLY A 3 1.07 -5.30 -1.98
N VAL A 4 -0.13 -5.76 -1.63
CA VAL A 4 -0.38 -6.85 -0.67
C VAL A 4 0.28 -8.18 -1.07
N LYS A 5 0.30 -8.49 -2.37
CA LYS A 5 0.86 -9.75 -2.88
C LYS A 5 2.31 -9.65 -3.35
N THR A 6 2.79 -8.43 -3.56
CA THR A 6 4.08 -8.20 -4.23
C THR A 6 5.15 -7.61 -3.33
N ASN A 7 4.80 -7.03 -2.19
CA ASN A 7 5.66 -6.22 -1.35
C ASN A 7 6.26 -4.98 -2.07
N ILE A 8 5.75 -4.64 -3.26
CA ILE A 8 6.15 -3.43 -3.98
C ILE A 8 5.60 -2.21 -3.26
N VAL A 9 6.45 -1.26 -2.94
CA VAL A 9 6.05 0.03 -2.38
C VAL A 9 5.58 0.93 -3.51
N THR A 10 4.30 1.29 -3.51
CA THR A 10 3.63 2.03 -4.59
C THR A 10 3.61 3.53 -4.33
N ALA A 11 3.54 3.94 -3.06
CA ALA A 11 3.60 5.34 -2.65
C ALA A 11 4.21 5.47 -1.25
N VAL A 12 4.93 6.57 -1.01
CA VAL A 12 5.58 6.90 0.26
C VAL A 12 5.35 8.37 0.58
N GLU A 13 4.84 8.64 1.77
CA GLU A 13 4.79 9.96 2.37
C GLU A 13 5.80 10.03 3.52
N ILE A 14 6.57 11.11 3.58
CA ILE A 14 7.60 11.32 4.61
C ILE A 14 7.33 12.64 5.33
N GLU A 15 6.89 12.53 6.57
CA GLU A 15 6.65 13.69 7.43
C GLU A 15 7.90 14.10 8.21
N LYS A 16 8.01 15.38 8.51
CA LYS A 16 9.10 15.92 9.35
C LYS A 16 8.88 15.67 10.83
N ARG A 17 7.64 15.46 11.25
CA ARG A 17 7.25 15.26 12.65
C ARG A 17 6.14 14.23 12.73
N PRO A 18 6.05 13.48 13.83
CA PRO A 18 4.90 12.62 14.06
C PRO A 18 3.61 13.45 14.00
N GLY A 19 2.74 13.13 13.08
CA GLY A 19 1.44 13.78 12.84
C GLY A 19 0.29 12.80 13.00
N GLN A 20 -0.91 13.23 12.61
CA GLN A 20 -2.03 12.33 12.44
C GLN A 20 -1.90 11.61 11.10
N ASP A 21 -2.04 10.30 11.08
CA ASP A 21 -1.88 9.47 9.88
C ASP A 21 -2.98 9.74 8.83
N SER A 22 -4.17 10.12 9.27
CA SER A 22 -5.35 10.25 8.40
C SER A 22 -5.18 11.20 7.21
N PRO A 23 -4.53 12.38 7.31
CA PRO A 23 -4.29 13.28 6.17
C PRO A 23 -3.43 12.66 5.06
N ASN A 24 -2.58 11.69 5.38
CA ASN A 24 -1.69 11.04 4.41
C ASN A 24 -2.39 9.98 3.58
N PHE A 25 -3.60 9.56 3.94
CA PHE A 25 -4.32 8.52 3.24
C PHE A 25 -4.60 8.90 1.77
N LYS A 26 -5.19 10.08 1.57
CA LYS A 26 -5.56 10.56 0.23
C LYS A 26 -4.36 10.66 -0.72
N PRO A 27 -3.24 11.35 -0.37
CA PRO A 27 -2.05 11.40 -1.24
C PRO A 27 -1.50 10.03 -1.60
N LEU A 28 -1.46 9.08 -0.66
CA LEU A 28 -0.97 7.72 -0.90
C LEU A 28 -1.87 6.95 -1.88
N ILE A 29 -3.19 7.08 -1.75
CA ILE A 29 -4.16 6.45 -2.63
C ILE A 29 -4.07 7.05 -4.04
N GLU A 30 -4.11 8.38 -4.15
CA GLU A 30 -4.06 9.09 -5.44
C GLU A 30 -2.76 8.81 -6.20
N THR A 31 -1.60 8.86 -5.51
CA THR A 31 -0.31 8.52 -6.12
C THR A 31 -0.27 7.08 -6.62
N THR A 32 -0.83 6.14 -5.84
CA THR A 32 -0.89 4.74 -6.27
C THR A 32 -1.82 4.55 -7.45
N ALA A 33 -2.98 5.20 -7.46
CA ALA A 33 -3.98 5.08 -8.52
C ALA A 33 -3.51 5.61 -9.88
N GLN A 34 -2.49 6.49 -9.92
CA GLN A 34 -1.89 6.97 -11.17
C GLN A 34 -1.27 5.83 -12.00
N ASN A 35 -0.74 4.79 -11.34
CA ASN A 35 0.02 3.74 -12.01
C ASN A 35 -0.57 2.34 -11.82
N PHE A 36 -1.51 2.17 -10.88
CA PHE A 36 -2.05 0.85 -10.51
C PHE A 36 -3.56 0.89 -10.37
N THR A 37 -4.23 -0.14 -10.84
CA THR A 37 -5.65 -0.35 -10.55
C THR A 37 -5.79 -0.89 -9.13
N ILE A 38 -6.33 -0.07 -8.23
CA ILE A 38 -6.59 -0.46 -6.84
C ILE A 38 -7.92 -1.22 -6.79
N LYS A 39 -7.92 -2.40 -6.16
CA LYS A 39 -9.13 -3.20 -5.93
C LYS A 39 -9.56 -3.17 -4.47
N GLU A 40 -8.60 -3.27 -3.57
CA GLU A 40 -8.83 -3.33 -2.13
C GLU A 40 -7.80 -2.48 -1.39
N VAL A 41 -8.24 -1.82 -0.33
CA VAL A 41 -7.39 -1.00 0.53
C VAL A 41 -7.58 -1.42 1.98
N PRO A 42 -6.81 -2.40 2.48
CA PRO A 42 -6.77 -2.66 3.91
C PRO A 42 -5.94 -1.59 4.61
N ALA A 43 -6.52 -0.93 5.61
CA ALA A 43 -5.82 0.11 6.36
C ALA A 43 -6.19 0.10 7.85
N ASP A 44 -5.36 0.76 8.67
CA ASP A 44 -5.58 0.84 10.10
C ASP A 44 -6.83 1.65 10.44
N LYS A 45 -7.41 1.37 11.59
CA LYS A 45 -8.57 2.08 12.14
C LYS A 45 -8.38 3.60 12.26
N ALA A 46 -7.12 4.08 12.34
CA ALA A 46 -6.79 5.49 12.34
C ALA A 46 -7.21 6.21 11.05
N TYR A 47 -7.30 5.47 9.94
CA TYR A 47 -7.73 6.00 8.63
C TYR A 47 -9.25 5.97 8.40
N LEU A 48 -10.04 5.49 9.38
CA LEU A 48 -11.48 5.42 9.25
C LEU A 48 -12.10 6.82 9.25
N SER A 49 -12.60 7.23 8.10
CA SER A 49 -13.39 8.45 7.90
C SER A 49 -14.36 8.29 6.73
N HIS A 50 -15.43 9.10 6.69
CA HIS A 50 -16.36 9.12 5.57
C HIS A 50 -15.65 9.45 4.26
N ASP A 51 -14.76 10.46 4.27
CA ASP A 51 -14.03 10.92 3.09
C ASP A 51 -13.10 9.85 2.54
N ASN A 52 -12.39 9.12 3.41
CA ASN A 52 -11.49 8.06 2.99
C ASN A 52 -12.24 6.87 2.38
N LEU A 53 -13.39 6.48 2.94
CA LEU A 53 -14.23 5.44 2.35
C LEU A 53 -14.79 5.87 0.99
N ALA A 54 -15.30 7.11 0.88
CA ALA A 54 -15.82 7.66 -0.37
C ALA A 54 -14.74 7.80 -1.44
N LEU A 55 -13.51 8.20 -1.05
CA LEU A 55 -12.36 8.26 -1.96
C LEU A 55 -12.07 6.91 -2.60
N VAL A 56 -12.02 5.84 -1.79
CA VAL A 56 -11.73 4.49 -2.28
C VAL A 56 -12.89 3.95 -3.13
N GLU A 57 -14.15 4.18 -2.71
CA GLU A 57 -15.33 3.81 -3.51
C GLU A 57 -15.33 4.52 -4.87
N GLY A 58 -14.96 5.80 -4.91
CA GLY A 58 -14.85 6.59 -6.14
C GLY A 58 -13.85 6.04 -7.17
N LEU A 59 -12.88 5.23 -6.72
CA LEU A 59 -11.94 4.51 -7.57
C LEU A 59 -12.46 3.11 -8.00
N GLY A 60 -13.67 2.74 -7.60
CA GLY A 60 -14.22 1.40 -7.82
C GLY A 60 -13.57 0.32 -6.95
N ALA A 61 -12.92 0.72 -5.86
CA ALA A 61 -12.23 -0.16 -4.93
C ALA A 61 -13.00 -0.31 -3.60
N THR A 62 -12.62 -1.30 -2.79
CA THR A 62 -13.21 -1.54 -1.47
C THR A 62 -12.20 -1.24 -0.36
N ALA A 63 -12.60 -0.42 0.62
CA ALA A 63 -11.77 -0.09 1.78
C ALA A 63 -12.09 -1.03 2.95
N PHE A 64 -11.10 -1.80 3.41
CA PHE A 64 -11.21 -2.66 4.58
C PHE A 64 -10.56 -1.99 5.80
N ILE A 65 -11.29 -1.04 6.41
CA ILE A 65 -10.86 -0.26 7.57
C ILE A 65 -11.78 -0.58 8.75
N PRO A 66 -11.28 -1.14 9.86
CA PRO A 66 -12.12 -1.55 10.99
C PRO A 66 -12.83 -0.38 11.66
N TYR A 67 -14.08 -0.59 12.07
CA TYR A 67 -14.85 0.40 12.79
C TYR A 67 -14.48 0.45 14.27
N LYS A 68 -14.65 1.62 14.88
CA LYS A 68 -14.49 1.82 16.32
C LYS A 68 -15.70 1.21 17.03
N SER A 69 -15.53 0.82 18.31
CA SER A 69 -16.60 0.21 19.12
C SER A 69 -17.82 1.10 19.28
N ASN A 70 -17.64 2.41 19.19
CA ASN A 70 -18.70 3.43 19.28
C ASN A 70 -19.21 3.94 17.93
N SER A 71 -18.78 3.33 16.82
CA SER A 71 -19.27 3.71 15.48
C SER A 71 -20.74 3.30 15.33
N GLN A 72 -21.51 4.14 14.61
CA GLN A 72 -22.90 3.90 14.27
C GLN A 72 -23.03 3.65 12.76
N PRO A 73 -24.11 3.04 12.28
CA PRO A 73 -24.31 2.71 10.86
C PRO A 73 -24.24 3.89 9.91
N GLY A 74 -24.55 5.11 10.39
CA GLY A 74 -24.57 6.30 9.58
C GLY A 74 -25.83 6.42 8.72
N GLU A 75 -25.72 7.16 7.61
CA GLU A 75 -26.80 7.46 6.69
C GLU A 75 -27.11 6.27 5.78
N ALA A 76 -28.41 5.97 5.60
CA ALA A 76 -28.86 4.83 4.81
C ALA A 76 -28.38 4.90 3.35
N GLY A 77 -27.84 3.79 2.85
CA GLY A 77 -27.30 3.69 1.49
C GLY A 77 -25.91 4.25 1.28
N SER A 78 -25.32 4.88 2.29
CA SER A 78 -23.95 5.39 2.22
C SER A 78 -22.92 4.26 2.19
N ILE A 79 -21.72 4.53 1.63
CA ILE A 79 -20.59 3.58 1.71
C ILE A 79 -20.22 3.28 3.15
N TRP A 80 -20.37 4.26 4.05
CA TRP A 80 -20.14 4.07 5.47
C TRP A 80 -21.05 2.98 6.03
N GLU A 81 -22.37 3.07 5.78
CA GLU A 81 -23.33 2.08 6.25
C GLU A 81 -23.05 0.68 5.66
N LYS A 82 -22.83 0.60 4.33
CA LYS A 82 -22.54 -0.67 3.66
C LYS A 82 -21.32 -1.37 4.28
N MET A 83 -20.23 -0.64 4.49
CA MET A 83 -19.02 -1.21 5.07
C MET A 83 -19.17 -1.48 6.58
N PHE A 84 -19.95 -0.66 7.30
CA PHE A 84 -20.29 -0.91 8.71
C PHE A 84 -21.09 -2.21 8.88
N LEU A 85 -22.10 -2.43 8.05
CA LEU A 85 -22.90 -3.65 8.06
C LEU A 85 -22.05 -4.85 7.66
N TYR A 86 -21.18 -4.71 6.66
CA TYR A 86 -20.25 -5.77 6.29
C TYR A 86 -19.32 -6.13 7.44
N TYR A 87 -18.70 -5.15 8.08
CA TYR A 87 -17.85 -5.36 9.26
C TYR A 87 -18.58 -5.99 10.43
N SER A 88 -19.85 -5.64 10.64
CA SER A 88 -20.65 -6.11 11.78
C SER A 88 -21.25 -7.51 11.57
N LEU A 89 -21.75 -7.79 10.37
CA LEU A 89 -22.50 -9.01 10.06
C LEU A 89 -21.63 -10.12 9.47
N ARG A 90 -20.55 -9.76 8.75
CA ARG A 90 -19.61 -10.70 8.12
C ARG A 90 -18.18 -10.45 8.58
N ARG A 91 -18.02 -10.37 9.89
CA ARG A 91 -16.77 -9.96 10.52
C ARG A 91 -15.57 -10.82 10.12
N GLU A 92 -15.72 -12.12 10.07
CA GLU A 92 -14.64 -13.05 9.72
C GLU A 92 -14.16 -12.82 8.28
N GLU A 93 -15.08 -12.69 7.34
CA GLU A 93 -14.78 -12.41 5.94
C GLU A 93 -14.10 -11.06 5.80
N PHE A 94 -14.63 -10.01 6.45
CA PHE A 94 -14.01 -8.68 6.48
C PHE A 94 -12.57 -8.73 7.01
N LEU A 95 -12.34 -9.47 8.08
CA LEU A 95 -11.02 -9.58 8.70
C LEU A 95 -10.01 -10.33 7.83
N LEU A 96 -10.41 -11.28 6.98
CA LEU A 96 -9.52 -11.92 6.00
C LEU A 96 -8.90 -10.88 5.07
N HIS A 97 -9.69 -9.94 4.57
CA HIS A 97 -9.19 -8.84 3.75
C HIS A 97 -8.38 -7.83 4.57
N TYR A 98 -8.85 -7.45 5.74
CA TYR A 98 -8.17 -6.50 6.62
C TYR A 98 -6.78 -6.98 7.05
N HIS A 99 -6.60 -8.25 7.38
CA HIS A 99 -5.32 -8.79 7.86
C HIS A 99 -4.21 -8.72 6.81
N GLN A 100 -4.55 -8.54 5.55
CA GLN A 100 -3.56 -8.27 4.50
C GLN A 100 -2.78 -6.98 4.74
N ARG A 101 -3.25 -6.08 5.62
CA ARG A 101 -2.54 -4.89 6.07
C ARG A 101 -1.16 -5.21 6.67
N SER A 102 -1.01 -6.33 7.34
CA SER A 102 0.26 -6.74 7.98
C SER A 102 1.43 -6.82 7.00
N ASN A 103 1.15 -6.91 5.69
CA ASN A 103 2.17 -6.90 4.66
C ASN A 103 3.01 -5.60 4.61
N VAL A 104 2.42 -4.47 5.04
CA VAL A 104 3.16 -3.20 5.16
C VAL A 104 4.28 -3.33 6.19
N GLU A 105 3.99 -3.93 7.34
CA GLU A 105 4.97 -4.15 8.42
C GLU A 105 6.10 -5.07 7.95
N SER A 106 5.76 -6.14 7.24
CA SER A 106 6.74 -7.05 6.63
C SER A 106 7.62 -6.34 5.60
N THR A 107 7.03 -5.48 4.77
CA THR A 107 7.77 -4.67 3.79
C THR A 107 8.74 -3.70 4.47
N PHE A 108 8.30 -2.99 5.51
CA PHE A 108 9.18 -2.11 6.29
C PHE A 108 10.34 -2.88 6.93
N TRP A 109 10.06 -4.04 7.51
CA TRP A 109 11.10 -4.90 8.05
C TRP A 109 12.11 -5.34 6.98
N MET A 110 11.67 -5.72 5.79
CA MET A 110 12.55 -6.06 4.67
C MET A 110 13.46 -4.89 4.26
N VAL A 111 12.89 -3.67 4.17
CA VAL A 111 13.67 -2.46 3.84
C VAL A 111 14.74 -2.20 4.92
N GLN A 112 14.35 -2.25 6.19
CA GLN A 112 15.26 -1.99 7.30
C GLN A 112 16.37 -3.05 7.40
N SER A 113 16.03 -4.32 7.21
CA SER A 113 17.00 -5.43 7.26
C SER A 113 18.02 -5.36 6.13
N LYS A 114 17.60 -4.98 4.91
CA LYS A 114 18.49 -4.91 3.74
C LYS A 114 19.30 -3.62 3.68
N PHE A 115 18.70 -2.48 4.05
CA PHE A 115 19.28 -1.15 3.80
C PHE A 115 19.57 -0.36 5.07
N ASN A 116 19.59 -1.01 6.22
CA ASN A 116 19.80 -0.40 7.55
C ASN A 116 18.63 0.50 8.00
N PRO A 117 18.18 0.41 9.26
CA PRO A 117 17.09 1.22 9.79
C PRO A 117 17.45 2.70 9.99
N PHE A 118 18.75 3.04 10.06
CA PHE A 118 19.18 4.40 10.35
C PHE A 118 19.40 5.23 9.09
N VAL A 119 19.03 6.52 9.17
CA VAL A 119 19.34 7.53 8.15
C VAL A 119 20.66 8.19 8.52
N ARG A 120 21.60 8.25 7.58
CA ARG A 120 22.95 8.82 7.78
C ARG A 120 23.07 10.26 7.32
N SER A 121 22.21 10.67 6.42
CA SER A 121 22.15 12.03 5.89
C SER A 121 21.87 13.05 6.98
N LYS A 122 22.35 14.30 6.82
CA LYS A 122 22.29 15.33 7.85
C LYS A 122 21.27 16.44 7.56
N THR A 123 20.91 16.66 6.29
CA THR A 123 19.92 17.66 5.93
C THR A 123 18.57 17.03 5.66
N ASP A 124 17.48 17.75 5.91
CA ASP A 124 16.10 17.27 5.71
C ASP A 124 15.88 16.69 4.30
N THR A 125 16.37 17.39 3.28
CA THR A 125 16.24 16.93 1.88
C THR A 125 17.02 15.66 1.64
N ALA A 126 18.27 15.59 2.13
CA ALA A 126 19.10 14.41 1.96
C ALA A 126 18.55 13.21 2.75
N MET A 127 17.99 13.43 3.95
CA MET A 127 17.33 12.38 4.73
C MET A 127 16.12 11.80 3.98
N LYS A 128 15.27 12.66 3.41
CA LYS A 128 14.12 12.22 2.60
C LYS A 128 14.59 11.41 1.38
N ASN A 129 15.57 11.93 0.65
CA ASN A 129 16.10 11.24 -0.52
C ASN A 129 16.71 9.88 -0.16
N GLU A 130 17.43 9.79 0.96
CA GLU A 130 17.98 8.52 1.44
C GLU A 130 16.88 7.49 1.72
N VAL A 131 15.79 7.89 2.38
CA VAL A 131 14.64 7.02 2.65
C VAL A 131 13.97 6.59 1.35
N LEU A 132 13.71 7.51 0.43
CA LEU A 132 13.12 7.21 -0.88
C LEU A 132 14.00 6.25 -1.69
N CYS A 133 15.33 6.45 -1.69
CA CYS A 133 16.28 5.53 -2.32
C CYS A 133 16.22 4.12 -1.73
N LYS A 134 16.07 3.97 -0.40
CA LYS A 134 15.92 2.66 0.22
C LYS A 134 14.67 1.93 -0.28
N PHE A 135 13.54 2.62 -0.41
CA PHE A 135 12.32 2.03 -0.96
C PHE A 135 12.46 1.72 -2.45
N LEU A 136 13.11 2.58 -3.23
CA LEU A 136 13.39 2.31 -4.64
C LEU A 136 14.27 1.07 -4.82
N CYS A 137 15.36 0.98 -4.07
CA CYS A 137 16.23 -0.20 -4.08
C CYS A 137 15.48 -1.47 -3.64
N HIS A 138 14.59 -1.36 -2.65
CA HIS A 138 13.73 -2.47 -2.25
C HIS A 138 12.86 -2.95 -3.41
N ASN A 139 12.19 -2.05 -4.10
CA ASN A 139 11.35 -2.40 -5.25
C ASN A 139 12.15 -3.09 -6.35
N ILE A 140 13.36 -2.59 -6.67
CA ILE A 140 14.25 -3.22 -7.66
C ILE A 140 14.60 -4.66 -7.23
N VAL A 141 14.95 -4.86 -5.96
CA VAL A 141 15.26 -6.20 -5.44
C VAL A 141 14.06 -7.13 -5.53
N VAL A 142 12.86 -6.66 -5.16
CA VAL A 142 11.63 -7.46 -5.23
C VAL A 142 11.29 -7.85 -6.67
N ILE A 143 11.40 -6.91 -7.61
CA ILE A 143 11.19 -7.19 -9.04
C ILE A 143 12.19 -8.23 -9.53
N HIS A 144 13.47 -8.04 -9.22
CA HIS A 144 14.52 -8.96 -9.64
C HIS A 144 14.31 -10.38 -9.06
N GLN A 145 13.97 -10.49 -7.77
CA GLN A 145 13.61 -11.77 -7.15
C GLN A 145 12.41 -12.42 -7.84
N SER A 146 11.37 -11.65 -8.12
CA SER A 146 10.18 -12.15 -8.82
C SER A 146 10.50 -12.67 -10.23
N GLN A 147 11.41 -12.02 -10.94
CA GLN A 147 11.87 -12.49 -12.26
C GLN A 147 12.63 -13.82 -12.18
N ILE A 148 13.54 -13.95 -11.23
CA ILE A 148 14.40 -15.13 -11.11
C ILE A 148 13.66 -16.30 -10.46
N GLU A 149 13.05 -16.08 -9.29
CA GLU A 149 12.45 -17.13 -8.48
C GLU A 149 11.08 -17.58 -9.01
N LEU A 150 10.24 -16.62 -9.43
CA LEU A 150 8.89 -16.90 -9.92
C LEU A 150 8.80 -16.97 -11.44
N LYS A 151 9.90 -16.70 -12.15
CA LYS A 151 9.96 -16.65 -13.63
C LYS A 151 8.89 -15.70 -14.22
N ILE A 152 8.56 -14.63 -13.51
CA ILE A 152 7.61 -13.63 -13.96
C ILE A 152 8.36 -12.62 -14.80
N ALA A 153 8.01 -12.51 -16.09
CA ALA A 153 8.49 -11.45 -16.95
C ALA A 153 7.73 -10.16 -16.63
N PRO A 154 8.37 -9.10 -16.12
CA PRO A 154 7.69 -7.84 -15.86
C PRO A 154 7.35 -7.16 -17.17
N VAL A 155 6.12 -6.64 -17.26
CA VAL A 155 5.70 -5.77 -18.35
C VAL A 155 5.79 -4.33 -17.82
N PHE A 156 6.84 -3.62 -18.21
CA PHE A 156 7.03 -2.23 -17.79
C PHE A 156 6.19 -1.25 -18.62
N TRP A 157 5.93 -1.60 -19.87
CA TRP A 157 5.17 -0.79 -20.81
C TRP A 157 4.10 -1.63 -21.50
N PRO A 158 2.82 -1.29 -21.38
CA PRO A 158 1.74 -2.12 -21.91
C PRO A 158 1.76 -2.29 -23.43
N ASN A 159 2.53 -1.49 -24.16
CA ASN A 159 2.61 -1.49 -25.63
C ASN A 159 3.95 -2.02 -26.18
N GLU A 160 4.89 -2.46 -25.36
CA GLU A 160 6.12 -3.09 -25.82
C GLU A 160 5.99 -4.62 -25.82
N PRO A 161 6.52 -5.30 -26.85
CA PRO A 161 6.58 -6.76 -26.84
C PRO A 161 7.43 -7.20 -25.64
N ALA A 162 6.98 -8.26 -24.94
CA ALA A 162 7.68 -8.80 -23.78
C ALA A 162 9.17 -9.02 -24.10
N VAL A 163 10.06 -8.31 -23.43
CA VAL A 163 11.49 -8.56 -23.51
C VAL A 163 11.73 -9.93 -22.87
N LEU A 164 12.11 -10.90 -23.69
CA LEU A 164 12.46 -12.24 -23.20
C LEU A 164 13.54 -12.14 -22.13
N PRO A 165 13.45 -12.93 -21.04
CA PRO A 165 14.43 -12.89 -19.98
C PRO A 165 15.82 -13.21 -20.55
N PHE A 166 16.79 -12.45 -20.11
CA PHE A 166 18.21 -12.62 -20.43
C PHE A 166 18.59 -14.10 -20.35
N ALA A 167 18.90 -14.70 -21.49
CA ALA A 167 19.49 -16.04 -21.50
C ALA A 167 20.89 -15.91 -20.89
N MET A 168 21.10 -16.47 -19.70
CA MET A 168 22.43 -16.57 -19.12
C MET A 168 23.27 -17.43 -20.07
N PRO A 169 24.45 -16.96 -20.51
CA PRO A 169 25.36 -17.82 -21.25
C PRO A 169 25.77 -18.98 -20.37
N GLY A 170 25.65 -20.22 -20.90
CA GLY A 170 26.05 -21.45 -20.28
C GLY A 170 27.57 -21.57 -20.12
#